data_95510d539fda47ec88da0e0f154d0d08
#
_entry.id   95510d539fda47ec88da0e0f154d0d08
#
_cell.length_a   1.000
_cell.length_b   1.000
_cell.length_c   1.000
_cell.angle_alpha   90.00
_cell.angle_beta   90.00
_cell.angle_gamma   90.00
#
_symmetry.space_group_name_H-M   'P 1'
#
loop_
_entity.id
_entity.type
_entity.pdbx_description
1 polymer ?
#
loop_
_entity_poly.entity_id
_entity_poly.type
_entity_poly.pdbx_seq_one_letter_code
_entity_poly.pdbx_strand_id
1 'polypeptide(L)'
;MKCPVCKTPELKPTMIEDLLPSMGCEQCKGSLVGLLYYRHWAENHKPHDETSAPATVSEIPADTTNALRCPKCERIMAKYRLSGTIANRLDLCTVCDEAWLDGGEWQLLEQLQLSDKLPVVFTDTWQRKLRKEGSERTRQEILRRTIGADDAT
;
A
#
# COMPACT_ATOMS: atom_id res chain seq x y z
N MET A 1 19.97 -7.12 7.14
CA MET A 1 18.80 -7.32 6.26
C MET A 1 19.06 -6.67 4.91
N LYS A 2 18.83 -7.38 3.85
CA LYS A 2 18.99 -6.85 2.50
C LYS A 2 17.63 -6.41 1.93
N CYS A 3 17.66 -5.42 1.03
CA CYS A 3 16.46 -4.94 0.37
C CYS A 3 15.80 -6.08 -0.44
N PRO A 4 14.50 -6.35 -0.26
CA PRO A 4 13.84 -7.43 -0.99
C PRO A 4 13.68 -7.14 -2.49
N VAL A 5 13.74 -5.88 -2.90
CA VAL A 5 13.61 -5.47 -4.31
C VAL A 5 14.97 -5.43 -5.00
N CYS A 6 15.92 -4.70 -4.42
CA CYS A 6 17.24 -4.48 -5.00
C CYS A 6 18.20 -5.65 -4.74
N LYS A 7 17.96 -6.43 -3.71
CA LYS A 7 18.66 -7.66 -3.29
C LYS A 7 20.06 -7.48 -2.74
N THR A 8 20.81 -6.50 -3.18
CA THR A 8 22.20 -6.29 -2.75
C THR A 8 22.39 -5.23 -1.68
N PRO A 9 21.68 -4.07 -1.70
CA PRO A 9 21.85 -3.05 -0.65
C PRO A 9 21.34 -3.52 0.70
N GLU A 10 22.08 -3.21 1.76
CA GLU A 10 21.61 -3.41 3.12
C GLU A 10 20.56 -2.34 3.48
N LEU A 11 19.49 -2.76 4.16
CA LEU A 11 18.52 -1.83 4.72
C LEU A 11 19.14 -1.08 5.88
N LYS A 12 18.88 0.21 5.96
CA LYS A 12 19.42 1.08 7.01
C LYS A 12 18.30 1.66 7.86
N PRO A 13 18.53 1.86 9.17
CA PRO A 13 17.55 2.53 10.01
C PRO A 13 17.23 3.91 9.46
N THR A 14 15.93 4.21 9.36
CA THR A 14 15.43 5.50 8.91
C THR A 14 14.12 5.80 9.62
N MET A 15 13.54 6.94 9.33
CA MET A 15 12.24 7.31 9.86
C MET A 15 11.32 7.73 8.72
N ILE A 16 10.10 7.24 8.78
CA ILE A 16 9.01 7.71 7.94
C ILE A 16 8.30 8.77 8.77
N GLU A 17 8.16 9.97 8.24
CA GLU A 17 7.67 11.12 8.99
C GLU A 17 8.45 11.31 10.30
N ASP A 18 7.89 12.06 11.24
CA ASP A 18 8.49 12.21 12.54
C ASP A 18 8.12 11.00 13.41
N LEU A 19 9.13 10.26 13.88
CA LEU A 19 9.02 9.24 14.91
C LEU A 19 8.49 7.86 14.48
N LEU A 20 8.25 7.57 13.20
CA LEU A 20 7.95 6.20 12.78
C LEU A 20 9.23 5.51 12.31
N PRO A 21 9.82 4.64 13.15
CA PRO A 21 11.04 3.96 12.74
C PRO A 21 10.78 2.93 11.64
N SER A 22 11.71 2.83 10.71
CA SER A 22 11.65 1.87 9.61
C SER A 22 13.05 1.49 9.16
N MET A 23 13.13 0.49 8.28
CA MET A 23 14.38 0.10 7.63
C MET A 23 14.25 0.43 6.15
N GLY A 24 15.04 1.36 5.66
CA GLY A 24 14.93 1.89 4.32
C GLY A 24 16.05 1.45 3.37
N CYS A 25 15.72 1.34 2.09
CA CYS A 25 16.69 1.12 1.03
C CYS A 25 17.04 2.48 0.39
N GLU A 26 18.32 2.81 0.36
CA GLU A 26 18.79 4.06 -0.25
C GLU A 26 18.65 4.06 -1.77
N GLN A 27 18.63 2.89 -2.38
CA GLN A 27 18.57 2.76 -3.84
C GLN A 27 17.14 2.90 -4.37
N CYS A 28 16.18 2.08 -3.89
CA CYS A 28 14.81 2.11 -4.38
C CYS A 28 13.86 2.97 -3.55
N LYS A 29 14.33 3.45 -2.40
CA LYS A 29 13.54 4.25 -1.44
C LYS A 29 12.38 3.50 -0.80
N GLY A 30 12.33 2.19 -0.92
CA GLY A 30 11.37 1.35 -0.22
C GLY A 30 11.70 1.26 1.27
N SER A 31 10.71 0.89 2.08
CA SER A 31 10.84 0.82 3.54
C SER A 31 10.15 -0.41 4.11
N LEU A 32 10.81 -1.02 5.10
CA LEU A 32 10.23 -2.10 5.89
C LEU A 32 9.76 -1.52 7.22
N VAL A 33 8.47 -1.65 7.51
CA VAL A 33 7.83 -1.09 8.71
C VAL A 33 7.31 -2.22 9.58
N GLY A 34 7.79 -2.30 10.83
CA GLY A 34 7.22 -3.23 11.80
C GLY A 34 5.86 -2.74 12.27
N LEU A 35 4.85 -3.60 12.20
CA LEU A 35 3.49 -3.22 12.56
C LEU A 35 3.36 -2.90 14.06
N LEU A 36 4.19 -3.49 14.91
CA LEU A 36 4.21 -3.14 16.32
C LEU A 36 4.62 -1.67 16.52
N TYR A 37 5.67 -1.23 15.85
CA TYR A 37 6.12 0.17 15.88
C TYR A 37 5.10 1.09 15.25
N TYR A 38 4.48 0.64 14.16
CA TYR A 38 3.43 1.40 13.49
C TYR A 38 2.24 1.65 14.43
N ARG A 39 1.77 0.62 15.15
CA ARG A 39 0.64 0.76 16.08
C ARG A 39 0.96 1.76 17.18
N HIS A 40 2.17 1.70 17.73
CA HIS A 40 2.62 2.65 18.74
C HIS A 40 2.67 4.07 18.21
N TRP A 41 3.22 4.25 17.01
CA TRP A 41 3.24 5.55 16.33
C TRP A 41 1.83 6.07 16.07
N ALA A 42 0.93 5.24 15.59
CA ALA A 42 -0.44 5.61 15.27
C ALA A 42 -1.24 6.03 16.51
N GLU A 43 -0.99 5.41 17.66
CA GLU A 43 -1.64 5.78 18.92
C GLU A 43 -1.24 7.19 19.39
N ASN A 44 -0.03 7.62 19.06
CA ASN A 44 0.51 8.91 19.46
C ASN A 44 0.44 9.98 18.36
N HIS A 45 -0.01 9.61 17.19
CA HIS A 45 -0.13 10.49 16.03
C HIS A 45 -1.56 11.01 15.91
N LYS A 46 -1.71 12.30 15.61
CA LYS A 46 -3.03 12.86 15.38
C LYS A 46 -3.60 12.30 14.08
N PRO A 47 -4.82 11.72 14.10
CA PRO A 47 -5.44 11.25 12.88
C PRO A 47 -5.66 12.43 11.91
N HIS A 48 -5.63 12.13 10.61
CA HIS A 48 -5.95 13.12 9.61
C HIS A 48 -7.37 13.65 9.83
N ASP A 49 -7.54 14.94 9.63
CA ASP A 49 -8.84 15.57 9.73
C ASP A 49 -9.77 15.00 8.65
N GLU A 50 -10.81 14.29 9.08
CA GLU A 50 -11.78 13.69 8.17
C GLU A 50 -12.54 14.71 7.33
N THR A 51 -12.50 15.99 7.72
CA THR A 51 -13.14 17.06 6.99
C THR A 51 -12.33 17.56 5.80
N SER A 52 -11.04 17.20 5.72
CA SER A 52 -10.25 17.56 4.55
C SER A 52 -10.62 16.64 3.38
N ALA A 53 -10.92 17.26 2.24
CA ALA A 53 -11.18 16.50 1.01
C ALA A 53 -9.95 15.66 0.67
N PRO A 54 -10.12 14.39 0.23
CA PRO A 54 -8.98 13.59 -0.17
C PRO A 54 -8.24 14.30 -1.31
N ALA A 55 -6.93 14.47 -1.12
CA ALA A 55 -6.09 15.06 -2.15
C ALA A 55 -6.16 14.20 -3.41
N THR A 56 -6.27 14.84 -4.57
CA THR A 56 -6.21 14.12 -5.83
C THR A 56 -4.83 13.48 -5.94
N VAL A 57 -4.80 12.19 -6.21
CA VAL A 57 -3.53 11.48 -6.40
C VAL A 57 -2.91 11.99 -7.69
N SER A 58 -1.89 12.86 -7.57
CA SER A 58 -1.24 13.49 -8.71
C SER A 58 -0.22 12.59 -9.38
N GLU A 59 0.36 11.64 -8.63
CA GLU A 59 1.39 10.76 -9.13
C GLU A 59 1.29 9.41 -8.43
N ILE A 60 1.22 8.33 -9.22
CA ILE A 60 1.16 6.97 -8.70
C ILE A 60 2.57 6.39 -8.74
N PRO A 61 3.15 6.02 -7.59
CA PRO A 61 4.49 5.42 -7.58
C PRO A 61 4.48 4.05 -8.24
N ALA A 62 5.65 3.62 -8.72
CA ALA A 62 5.82 2.29 -9.27
C ALA A 62 5.58 1.23 -8.20
N ASP A 63 4.90 0.15 -8.57
CA ASP A 63 4.62 -0.99 -7.69
C ASP A 63 5.49 -2.17 -8.10
N THR A 64 5.96 -2.94 -7.13
CA THR A 64 6.69 -4.17 -7.39
C THR A 64 5.68 -5.29 -7.67
N THR A 65 5.68 -5.81 -8.88
CA THR A 65 4.74 -6.86 -9.29
C THR A 65 5.22 -8.26 -8.92
N ASN A 66 6.53 -8.45 -8.77
CA ASN A 66 7.11 -9.74 -8.41
C ASN A 66 6.86 -10.05 -6.93
N ALA A 67 6.80 -11.37 -6.61
CA ALA A 67 6.73 -11.81 -5.23
C ALA A 67 8.02 -11.42 -4.49
N LEU A 68 7.88 -10.81 -3.33
CA LEU A 68 9.00 -10.38 -2.50
C LEU A 68 9.15 -11.28 -1.29
N ARG A 69 10.39 -11.49 -0.85
CA ARG A 69 10.69 -12.25 0.36
C ARG A 69 10.93 -11.30 1.52
N CYS A 70 10.45 -11.68 2.70
CA CYS A 70 10.67 -10.91 3.91
C CYS A 70 12.17 -10.82 4.21
N PRO A 71 12.73 -9.61 4.41
CA PRO A 71 14.15 -9.46 4.71
C PRO A 71 14.58 -10.12 6.02
N LYS A 72 13.65 -10.37 6.93
CA LYS A 72 13.94 -11.00 8.24
C LYS A 72 13.90 -12.52 8.19
N CYS A 73 12.90 -13.12 7.56
CA CYS A 73 12.68 -14.57 7.62
C CYS A 73 12.72 -15.26 6.26
N GLU A 74 12.86 -14.52 5.17
CA GLU A 74 12.94 -15.01 3.79
C GLU A 74 11.67 -15.69 3.25
N ARG A 75 10.58 -15.67 3.99
CA ARG A 75 9.30 -16.17 3.49
C ARG A 75 8.71 -15.19 2.48
N ILE A 76 7.96 -15.74 1.53
CA ILE A 76 7.26 -14.90 0.54
C ILE A 76 6.18 -14.10 1.24
N MET A 77 6.20 -12.78 1.02
CA MET A 77 5.21 -11.88 1.59
C MET A 77 3.92 -11.90 0.78
N ALA A 78 2.79 -11.73 1.47
CA ALA A 78 1.50 -11.61 0.82
C ALA A 78 1.27 -10.16 0.35
N LYS A 79 0.61 -9.98 -0.79
CA LYS A 79 0.31 -8.66 -1.35
C LYS A 79 -1.13 -8.26 -1.09
N TYR A 80 -1.33 -7.00 -0.69
CA TYR A 80 -2.63 -6.44 -0.35
C TYR A 80 -2.86 -5.13 -1.10
N ARG A 81 -3.97 -5.00 -1.80
CA ARG A 81 -4.31 -3.78 -2.54
C ARG A 81 -4.70 -2.66 -1.58
N LEU A 82 -4.31 -1.43 -1.94
CA LEU A 82 -4.65 -0.23 -1.17
C LEU A 82 -6.04 0.28 -1.49
N SER A 83 -6.43 0.23 -2.75
CA SER A 83 -7.65 0.87 -3.24
C SER A 83 -8.21 0.08 -4.43
N GLY A 84 -9.51 0.20 -4.66
CA GLY A 84 -10.16 -0.37 -5.84
C GLY A 84 -9.83 0.35 -7.14
N THR A 85 -9.25 1.57 -7.06
CA THR A 85 -8.93 2.39 -8.23
C THR A 85 -7.46 2.36 -8.62
N ILE A 86 -6.58 1.94 -7.72
CA ILE A 86 -5.14 1.95 -7.89
C ILE A 86 -4.64 0.51 -7.77
N ALA A 87 -3.73 0.12 -8.66
CA ALA A 87 -3.22 -1.25 -8.70
C ALA A 87 -2.15 -1.54 -7.65
N ASN A 88 -1.60 -0.51 -7.00
CA ASN A 88 -0.54 -0.66 -6.00
C ASN A 88 -0.94 -1.57 -4.85
N ARG A 89 0.00 -2.41 -4.42
CA ARG A 89 -0.19 -3.36 -3.33
C ARG A 89 0.96 -3.24 -2.34
N LEU A 90 0.65 -3.39 -1.06
CA LEU A 90 1.66 -3.52 -0.01
C LEU A 90 2.00 -4.97 0.21
N ASP A 91 3.23 -5.25 0.60
CA ASP A 91 3.68 -6.59 0.93
C ASP A 91 3.72 -6.75 2.45
N LEU A 92 3.20 -7.87 2.94
CA LEU A 92 3.15 -8.16 4.37
C LEU A 92 3.71 -9.54 4.67
N CYS A 93 4.66 -9.60 5.59
CA CYS A 93 5.06 -10.86 6.21
C CYS A 93 4.16 -11.11 7.41
N THR A 94 3.28 -12.11 7.32
CA THR A 94 2.33 -12.43 8.38
C THR A 94 3.00 -13.08 9.59
N VAL A 95 4.20 -13.62 9.44
CA VAL A 95 4.96 -14.25 10.51
C VAL A 95 5.72 -13.20 11.33
N CYS A 96 6.41 -12.29 10.67
CA CYS A 96 7.20 -11.24 11.32
C CYS A 96 6.42 -9.98 11.65
N ASP A 97 5.20 -9.85 11.12
CA ASP A 97 4.37 -8.65 11.26
C ASP A 97 5.09 -7.41 10.71
N GLU A 98 5.71 -7.57 9.55
CA GLU A 98 6.47 -6.52 8.87
C GLU A 98 5.86 -6.21 7.51
N ALA A 99 5.64 -4.94 7.24
CA ALA A 99 5.10 -4.48 5.96
C ALA A 99 6.21 -3.84 5.12
N TRP A 100 6.24 -4.17 3.84
CA TRP A 100 7.15 -3.53 2.88
C TRP A 100 6.38 -2.56 2.01
N LEU A 101 6.87 -1.32 1.96
CA LEU A 101 6.34 -0.26 1.11
C LEU A 101 7.39 0.12 0.08
N ASP A 102 7.04 0.03 -1.19
CA ASP A 102 7.91 0.51 -2.27
C ASP A 102 8.05 2.04 -2.20
N GLY A 103 9.09 2.58 -2.83
CA GLY A 103 9.35 4.01 -2.79
C GLY A 103 8.14 4.82 -3.25
N GLY A 104 7.71 5.78 -2.42
CA GLY A 104 6.55 6.63 -2.70
C GLY A 104 5.22 6.09 -2.21
N GLU A 105 5.14 4.82 -1.77
CA GLU A 105 3.86 4.24 -1.35
C GLU A 105 3.35 4.83 -0.02
N TRP A 106 4.25 5.28 0.87
CA TRP A 106 3.80 5.97 2.08
C TRP A 106 3.05 7.26 1.75
N GLN A 107 3.58 8.06 0.83
CA GLN A 107 2.92 9.28 0.36
C GLN A 107 1.59 8.97 -0.31
N LEU A 108 1.53 7.87 -1.04
CA LEU A 108 0.27 7.39 -1.62
C LEU A 108 -0.76 7.05 -0.54
N LEU A 109 -0.34 6.39 0.54
CA LEU A 109 -1.22 6.11 1.68
C LEU A 109 -1.75 7.39 2.33
N GLU A 110 -0.91 8.42 2.45
CA GLU A 110 -1.32 9.72 2.97
C GLU A 110 -2.39 10.36 2.09
N GLN A 111 -2.18 10.33 0.78
CA GLN A 111 -3.14 10.89 -0.19
C GLN A 111 -4.48 10.13 -0.18
N LEU A 112 -4.45 8.83 0.06
CA LEU A 112 -5.64 8.00 0.18
C LEU A 112 -6.25 8.03 1.59
N GLN A 113 -5.66 8.79 2.52
CA GLN A 113 -6.07 8.87 3.93
C GLN A 113 -6.02 7.51 4.64
N LEU A 114 -5.06 6.67 4.27
CA LEU A 114 -4.84 5.34 4.84
C LEU A 114 -3.59 5.24 5.71
N SER A 115 -2.77 6.30 5.80
CA SER A 115 -1.50 6.25 6.55
C SER A 115 -1.71 5.96 8.04
N ASP A 116 -2.81 6.40 8.62
CA ASP A 116 -3.18 6.13 10.01
C ASP A 116 -4.10 4.92 10.18
N LYS A 117 -4.39 4.20 9.10
CA LYS A 117 -5.27 3.03 9.07
C LYS A 117 -4.63 1.82 8.39
N LEU A 118 -3.29 1.74 8.44
CA LEU A 118 -2.55 0.69 7.73
C LEU A 118 -3.04 -0.74 8.05
N PRO A 119 -3.31 -1.11 9.31
CA PRO A 119 -3.79 -2.47 9.60
C PRO A 119 -5.11 -2.83 8.92
N VAL A 120 -5.94 -1.85 8.60
CA VAL A 120 -7.22 -2.07 7.91
C VAL A 120 -6.99 -2.63 6.51
N VAL A 121 -5.95 -2.17 5.81
CA VAL A 121 -5.59 -2.63 4.46
C VAL A 121 -5.35 -4.14 4.45
N PHE A 122 -4.80 -4.68 5.52
CA PHE A 122 -4.45 -6.10 5.63
C PHE A 122 -5.60 -6.99 6.07
N THR A 123 -6.82 -6.46 6.20
CA THR A 123 -7.98 -7.26 6.59
C THR A 123 -8.68 -7.86 5.37
N ASP A 124 -9.26 -9.05 5.56
CA ASP A 124 -10.07 -9.69 4.52
C ASP A 124 -11.27 -8.84 4.15
N THR A 125 -11.88 -8.17 5.12
CA THR A 125 -13.03 -7.27 4.92
C THR A 125 -12.69 -6.17 3.92
N TRP A 126 -11.55 -5.50 4.09
CA TRP A 126 -11.08 -4.45 3.19
C TRP A 126 -10.83 -5.00 1.79
N GLN A 127 -10.13 -6.13 1.67
CA GLN A 127 -9.80 -6.74 0.40
C GLN A 127 -11.06 -7.21 -0.35
N ARG A 128 -12.04 -7.76 0.34
CA ARG A 128 -13.33 -8.12 -0.25
C ARG A 128 -14.09 -6.90 -0.77
N LYS A 129 -14.10 -5.83 0.00
CA LYS A 129 -14.71 -4.56 -0.40
C LYS A 129 -14.09 -4.02 -1.69
N LEU A 130 -12.78 -4.03 -1.79
CA LEU A 130 -12.06 -3.58 -2.99
C LEU A 130 -12.38 -4.44 -4.21
N ARG A 131 -12.44 -5.76 -4.04
CA ARG A 131 -12.79 -6.68 -5.12
C ARG A 131 -14.22 -6.46 -5.61
N LYS A 132 -15.14 -6.23 -4.69
CA LYS A 132 -16.54 -5.94 -5.02
C LYS A 132 -16.65 -4.64 -5.81
N GLU A 133 -16.00 -3.58 -5.38
CA GLU A 133 -15.96 -2.30 -6.08
C GLU A 133 -15.37 -2.43 -7.48
N GLY A 134 -14.28 -3.20 -7.62
CA GLY A 134 -13.66 -3.47 -8.91
C GLY A 134 -14.58 -4.22 -9.85
N SER A 135 -15.31 -5.23 -9.35
CA SER A 135 -16.29 -5.99 -10.15
C SER A 135 -17.45 -5.11 -10.60
N GLU A 136 -17.96 -4.25 -9.75
CA GLU A 136 -19.04 -3.31 -10.09
C GLU A 136 -18.60 -2.32 -11.18
N ARG A 137 -17.38 -1.81 -11.11
CA ARG A 137 -16.82 -0.94 -12.13
C ARG A 137 -16.69 -1.63 -13.47
N THR A 138 -16.17 -2.83 -13.48
CA THR A 138 -16.03 -3.63 -14.70
C THR A 138 -17.39 -3.85 -15.35
N ARG A 139 -18.40 -4.17 -14.53
CA ARG A 139 -19.77 -4.37 -14.98
C ARG A 139 -20.34 -3.09 -15.58
N GLN A 140 -20.14 -1.94 -14.95
CA GLN A 140 -20.58 -0.64 -15.43
C GLN A 140 -19.90 -0.25 -16.74
N GLU A 141 -18.62 -0.51 -16.89
CA GLU A 141 -17.88 -0.24 -18.12
C GLU A 141 -18.40 -1.09 -19.28
N ILE A 142 -18.66 -2.37 -19.03
CA ILE A 142 -19.23 -3.28 -20.04
C ILE A 142 -20.60 -2.77 -20.48
N LEU A 143 -21.46 -2.39 -19.54
CA LEU A 143 -22.78 -1.84 -19.84
C LEU A 143 -22.68 -0.53 -20.64
N ARG A 144 -21.79 0.36 -20.30
CA ARG A 144 -21.56 1.60 -21.03
C ARG A 144 -21.12 1.36 -22.46
N ARG A 145 -20.20 0.41 -22.67
CA ARG A 145 -19.73 0.05 -24.01
C ARG A 145 -20.84 -0.53 -24.85
N THR A 146 -21.68 -1.38 -24.26
CA THR A 146 -22.82 -1.99 -24.95
C THR A 146 -23.85 -0.94 -25.34
N ILE A 147 -24.22 -0.06 -24.43
CA ILE A 147 -25.18 1.03 -24.67
C ILE A 147 -24.60 2.04 -25.66
N GLY A 148 -23.33 2.41 -25.52
CA GLY A 148 -22.66 3.32 -26.41
C GLY A 148 -22.57 2.80 -27.85
N ALA A 149 -22.39 1.49 -28.04
CA ALA A 149 -22.39 0.86 -29.35
C ALA A 149 -23.80 0.92 -30.02
N ASP A 150 -24.84 0.72 -29.20
CA ASP A 150 -26.22 0.79 -29.68
C ASP A 150 -26.61 2.24 -30.05
N ASP A 151 -26.15 3.21 -29.27
CA ASP A 151 -26.39 4.64 -29.54
C ASP A 151 -25.62 5.16 -30.75
N ALA A 152 -24.52 4.51 -31.12
CA ALA A 152 -23.70 4.89 -32.27
C ALA A 152 -24.31 4.45 -33.62
N THR A 153 -25.36 3.68 -33.60
CA THR A 153 -26.10 3.28 -34.80
C THR A 153 -27.33 4.13 -34.98
#